data_233710878b853b31ae05c6a0c75c2f88
#
_entry.id   233710878b853b31ae05c6a0c75c2f88
#
_cell.length_a   1.000
_cell.length_b   1.000
_cell.length_c   1.000
_cell.angle_alpha   90.00
_cell.angle_beta   90.00
_cell.angle_gamma   90.00
#
_symmetry.space_group_name_H-M   'P 1'
#
loop_
_entity.id
_entity.type
_entity.pdbx_description
1 polymer ?
#
loop_
_entity_poly.entity_id
_entity_poly.type
_entity_poly.pdbx_seq_one_letter_code
_entity_poly.pdbx_strand_id
1 'polypeptide(L)'
;MGREAEHFSAGNKRIIIPYHGWNICLLVCYDLRFPVWSRNVKNEYDLLIYVANWPIPRHLAWDALLRARALENQCYVCGVNRTGMDGYHLKYNGGSKIYSAFGEEIASLPDEQEGIATTSLQLGALNRLREKFPVWKDADEFHL
;
A
#
# COMPACT_ATOMS: atom_id res chain seq x y z
N MET A 1 7.87 14.46 -13.64
CA MET A 1 6.68 14.50 -12.78
C MET A 1 5.58 15.21 -13.52
N GLY A 2 4.38 14.69 -13.50
CA GLY A 2 3.22 15.30 -14.14
C GLY A 2 2.88 16.66 -13.51
N ARG A 3 2.25 17.52 -14.28
CA ARG A 3 1.81 18.86 -13.82
C ARG A 3 0.49 18.76 -13.03
N GLU A 4 0.39 17.77 -12.14
CA GLU A 4 -0.85 17.45 -11.40
C GLU A 4 -1.33 18.63 -10.54
N ALA A 5 -0.40 19.35 -9.90
CA ALA A 5 -0.74 20.51 -9.08
C ALA A 5 -1.41 21.69 -9.84
N GLU A 6 -1.35 21.66 -11.18
CA GLU A 6 -2.04 22.65 -12.02
C GLU A 6 -3.51 22.31 -12.26
N HIS A 7 -3.89 21.05 -12.01
CA HIS A 7 -5.23 20.53 -12.32
C HIS A 7 -5.95 19.96 -11.10
N PHE A 8 -5.23 19.57 -10.04
CA PHE A 8 -5.78 18.94 -8.85
C PHE A 8 -5.29 19.65 -7.58
N SER A 9 -6.20 19.79 -6.61
CA SER A 9 -5.83 20.26 -5.27
C SER A 9 -5.30 19.09 -4.43
N ALA A 10 -4.22 19.31 -3.70
CA ALA A 10 -3.69 18.34 -2.76
C ALA A 10 -4.67 18.10 -1.59
N GLY A 11 -4.86 16.85 -1.23
CA GLY A 11 -5.53 16.48 0.01
C GLY A 11 -4.62 16.69 1.23
N ASN A 12 -5.23 16.91 2.39
CA ASN A 12 -4.52 17.09 3.66
C ASN A 12 -4.94 16.09 4.74
N LYS A 13 -5.74 15.08 4.36
CA LYS A 13 -6.25 14.05 5.27
C LYS A 13 -6.12 12.68 4.65
N ARG A 14 -5.71 11.69 5.47
CA ARG A 14 -5.84 10.29 5.10
C ARG A 14 -7.30 9.84 5.24
N ILE A 15 -7.71 8.95 4.36
CA ILE A 15 -9.04 8.34 4.40
C ILE A 15 -8.91 6.93 4.93
N ILE A 16 -9.58 6.65 6.06
CA ILE A 16 -9.72 5.32 6.62
C ILE A 16 -11.20 4.99 6.63
N ILE A 17 -11.56 3.90 5.97
CA ILE A 17 -12.93 3.48 5.76
C ILE A 17 -13.20 2.22 6.58
N PRO A 18 -14.15 2.21 7.51
CA PRO A 18 -14.60 0.99 8.17
C PRO A 18 -15.45 0.16 7.18
N TYR A 19 -15.12 -1.11 7.02
CA TYR A 19 -15.83 -2.02 6.13
C TYR A 19 -15.82 -3.45 6.69
N HIS A 20 -16.98 -3.98 7.01
CA HIS A 20 -17.15 -5.35 7.56
C HIS A 20 -16.20 -5.70 8.71
N GLY A 21 -15.96 -4.77 9.63
CA GLY A 21 -15.08 -4.95 10.78
C GLY A 21 -13.59 -4.71 10.49
N TRP A 22 -13.23 -4.38 9.26
CA TRP A 22 -11.90 -3.93 8.83
C TRP A 22 -11.83 -2.41 8.78
N ASN A 23 -10.67 -1.86 9.06
CA ASN A 23 -10.34 -0.48 8.76
C ASN A 23 -9.40 -0.43 7.56
N ILE A 24 -9.82 0.21 6.48
CA ILE A 24 -9.10 0.25 5.20
C ILE A 24 -8.57 1.65 4.95
N CYS A 25 -7.25 1.79 4.86
CA CYS A 25 -6.60 3.04 4.46
C CYS A 25 -6.38 3.07 2.95
N LEU A 26 -6.75 4.17 2.30
CA LEU A 26 -6.61 4.35 0.85
C LEU A 26 -5.56 5.42 0.56
N LEU A 27 -4.53 5.06 -0.22
CA LEU A 27 -3.48 5.94 -0.68
C LEU A 27 -3.27 5.79 -2.20
N VAL A 28 -2.62 6.78 -2.80
CA VAL A 28 -2.46 6.81 -4.26
C VAL A 28 -1.00 6.93 -4.65
N CYS A 29 -0.55 5.97 -5.46
CA CYS A 29 0.67 6.01 -6.26
C CYS A 29 1.90 6.58 -5.49
N TYR A 30 2.18 7.85 -5.67
CA TYR A 30 3.36 8.52 -5.13
C TYR A 30 3.39 8.57 -3.60
N ASP A 31 2.21 8.47 -2.94
CA ASP A 31 2.09 8.39 -1.48
C ASP A 31 2.91 7.23 -0.89
N LEU A 32 3.10 6.15 -1.68
CA LEU A 32 3.92 5.00 -1.29
C LEU A 32 5.35 5.39 -0.87
N ARG A 33 5.88 6.50 -1.40
CA ARG A 33 7.25 6.97 -1.08
C ARG A 33 7.37 7.65 0.28
N PHE A 34 6.25 7.96 0.92
CA PHE A 34 6.23 8.75 2.15
C PHE A 34 5.83 7.88 3.36
N PRO A 35 6.80 7.30 4.10
CA PRO A 35 6.52 6.42 5.23
C PRO A 35 5.73 7.11 6.34
N VAL A 36 5.99 8.38 6.60
CA VAL A 36 5.30 9.17 7.63
C VAL A 36 3.81 9.32 7.30
N TRP A 37 3.49 9.55 6.01
CA TRP A 37 2.11 9.63 5.55
C TRP A 37 1.37 8.29 5.63
N SER A 38 2.09 7.19 5.44
CA SER A 38 1.57 5.82 5.51
C SER A 38 1.57 5.24 6.92
N ARG A 39 2.11 5.94 7.93
CA ARG A 39 2.30 5.40 9.28
C ARG A 39 0.98 4.97 9.89
N ASN A 40 0.94 3.72 10.38
CA ASN A 40 -0.21 3.16 11.10
C ASN A 40 -0.15 3.54 12.59
N VAL A 41 -0.75 4.67 12.94
CA VAL A 41 -0.73 5.17 14.31
C VAL A 41 -1.70 4.37 15.17
N LYS A 42 -1.18 3.69 16.19
CA LYS A 42 -1.99 2.90 17.14
C LYS A 42 -2.89 1.85 16.47
N ASN A 43 -2.42 1.26 15.35
CA ASN A 43 -3.17 0.28 14.55
C ASN A 43 -4.54 0.79 14.04
N GLU A 44 -4.61 2.04 13.62
CA GLU A 44 -5.85 2.67 13.15
C GLU A 44 -6.42 2.05 11.87
N TYR A 45 -5.61 1.27 11.11
CA TYR A 45 -6.05 0.52 9.93
C TYR A 45 -5.45 -0.89 9.87
N ASP A 46 -6.12 -1.78 9.15
CA ASP A 46 -5.80 -3.21 9.02
C ASP A 46 -5.30 -3.56 7.62
N LEU A 47 -5.82 -2.86 6.62
CA LEU A 47 -5.49 -3.00 5.21
C LEU A 47 -5.13 -1.64 4.63
N LEU A 48 -3.98 -1.57 3.97
CA LEU A 48 -3.51 -0.40 3.23
C LEU A 48 -3.57 -0.70 1.73
N ILE A 49 -4.29 0.11 0.97
CA ILE A 49 -4.44 -0.06 -0.48
C ILE A 49 -3.80 1.12 -1.20
N TYR A 50 -2.94 0.79 -2.17
CA TYR A 50 -2.40 1.73 -3.13
C TYR A 50 -2.93 1.43 -4.53
N VAL A 51 -3.46 2.44 -5.21
CA VAL A 51 -3.73 2.39 -6.65
C VAL A 51 -2.70 3.25 -7.38
N ALA A 52 -2.13 2.79 -8.47
CA ALA A 52 -0.99 3.47 -9.08
C ALA A 52 -0.91 3.38 -10.61
N ASN A 53 -0.22 4.37 -11.16
CA ASN A 53 0.46 4.34 -12.46
C ASN A 53 1.97 4.33 -12.19
N TRP A 54 2.51 3.18 -11.76
CA TRP A 54 3.92 3.05 -11.37
C TRP A 54 4.73 2.43 -12.51
N PRO A 55 5.66 3.19 -13.13
CA PRO A 55 6.32 2.75 -14.36
C PRO A 55 7.49 1.80 -14.10
N ILE A 56 7.81 1.00 -15.13
CA ILE A 56 8.88 -0.02 -15.10
C ILE A 56 10.21 0.49 -14.54
N PRO A 57 10.76 1.67 -14.91
CA PRO A 57 12.06 2.10 -14.39
C PRO A 57 12.12 2.27 -12.86
N ARG A 58 10.97 2.25 -12.19
CA ARG A 58 10.86 2.39 -10.74
C ARG A 58 10.25 1.15 -10.06
N HIS A 59 10.13 0.04 -10.79
CA HIS A 59 9.48 -1.20 -10.32
C HIS A 59 10.11 -1.74 -9.04
N LEU A 60 11.45 -1.73 -8.93
CA LEU A 60 12.14 -2.14 -7.71
C LEU A 60 11.66 -1.37 -6.46
N ALA A 61 11.45 -0.06 -6.61
CA ALA A 61 10.93 0.75 -5.50
C ALA A 61 9.47 0.41 -5.16
N TRP A 62 8.65 0.04 -6.16
CA TRP A 62 7.28 -0.43 -5.94
C TRP A 62 7.25 -1.66 -5.05
N ASP A 63 7.97 -2.70 -5.42
CA ASP A 63 8.03 -3.96 -4.68
C ASP A 63 8.61 -3.80 -3.26
N ALA A 64 9.75 -3.11 -3.16
CA ALA A 64 10.41 -2.91 -1.88
C ALA A 64 9.56 -2.11 -0.89
N LEU A 65 8.93 -1.03 -1.38
CA LEU A 65 8.15 -0.15 -0.53
C LEU A 65 6.81 -0.76 -0.11
N LEU A 66 6.09 -1.47 -0.99
CA LEU A 66 4.86 -2.16 -0.60
C LEU A 66 5.12 -3.17 0.52
N ARG A 67 6.18 -3.98 0.39
CA ARG A 67 6.58 -4.93 1.42
C ARG A 67 7.00 -4.23 2.71
N ALA A 68 7.76 -3.14 2.63
CA ALA A 68 8.17 -2.36 3.79
C ALA A 68 6.95 -1.81 4.54
N ARG A 69 5.95 -1.26 3.82
CA ARG A 69 4.71 -0.76 4.44
C ARG A 69 3.95 -1.85 5.20
N ALA A 70 3.93 -3.08 4.68
CA ALA A 70 3.29 -4.20 5.37
C ALA A 70 4.00 -4.55 6.69
N LEU A 71 5.33 -4.62 6.66
CA LEU A 71 6.16 -4.97 7.81
C LEU A 71 6.13 -3.91 8.90
N GLU A 72 6.44 -2.65 8.55
CA GLU A 72 6.56 -1.55 9.51
C GLU A 72 5.24 -1.16 10.17
N ASN A 73 4.12 -1.35 9.46
CA ASN A 73 2.78 -0.99 9.92
C ASN A 73 1.98 -2.17 10.47
N GLN A 74 2.54 -3.38 10.44
CA GLN A 74 1.84 -4.62 10.82
C GLN A 74 0.41 -4.67 10.27
N CYS A 75 0.27 -4.54 8.94
CA CYS A 75 -1.01 -4.56 8.24
C CYS A 75 -0.90 -5.35 6.93
N TYR A 76 -2.02 -5.71 6.35
CA TYR A 76 -2.05 -6.16 4.97
C TYR A 76 -1.82 -4.96 4.03
N VAL A 77 -1.09 -5.18 2.93
CA VAL A 77 -0.87 -4.16 1.91
C VAL A 77 -1.25 -4.69 0.55
N CYS A 78 -2.12 -3.95 -0.14
CA CYS A 78 -2.52 -4.24 -1.50
C CYS A 78 -2.03 -3.12 -2.42
N GLY A 79 -1.14 -3.46 -3.35
CA GLY A 79 -0.70 -2.56 -4.42
C GLY A 79 -1.35 -2.94 -5.73
N VAL A 80 -2.13 -2.03 -6.33
CA VAL A 80 -2.76 -2.22 -7.63
C VAL A 80 -2.13 -1.27 -8.62
N ASN A 81 -1.45 -1.81 -9.63
CA ASN A 81 -0.76 -1.04 -10.65
C ASN A 81 -1.27 -1.41 -12.05
N ARG A 82 -1.28 -0.44 -12.95
CA ARG A 82 -1.67 -0.66 -14.33
C ARG A 82 -0.60 -1.41 -15.13
N THR A 83 -1.01 -1.99 -16.26
CA THR A 83 -0.15 -2.46 -17.35
C THR A 83 -0.22 -1.52 -18.56
N GLY A 84 0.58 -1.81 -19.58
CA GLY A 84 0.55 -1.13 -20.87
C GLY A 84 1.46 0.09 -20.98
N MET A 85 1.12 1.03 -21.83
CA MET A 85 1.90 2.21 -22.15
C MET A 85 1.01 3.45 -22.10
N ASP A 86 1.55 4.58 -21.68
CA ASP A 86 0.86 5.87 -21.68
C ASP A 86 1.14 6.69 -22.98
N GLY A 87 0.51 7.84 -23.08
CA GLY A 87 0.68 8.76 -24.22
C GLY A 87 2.07 9.35 -24.35
N TYR A 88 2.94 9.20 -23.35
CA TYR A 88 4.35 9.61 -23.37
C TYR A 88 5.30 8.43 -23.63
N HIS A 89 4.77 7.28 -24.05
CA HIS A 89 5.51 6.04 -24.30
C HIS A 89 6.18 5.44 -23.03
N LEU A 90 5.72 5.80 -21.85
CA LEU A 90 6.18 5.21 -20.62
C LEU A 90 5.47 3.88 -20.39
N LYS A 91 6.24 2.82 -20.17
CA LYS A 91 5.72 1.46 -19.99
C LYS A 91 5.46 1.13 -18.52
N TYR A 92 4.41 0.36 -18.31
CA TYR A 92 3.94 -0.14 -17.03
C TYR A 92 3.79 -1.66 -17.12
N ASN A 93 4.40 -2.39 -16.20
CA ASN A 93 4.38 -3.87 -16.19
C ASN A 93 3.38 -4.46 -15.18
N GLY A 94 2.56 -3.65 -14.54
CA GLY A 94 1.69 -4.15 -13.48
C GLY A 94 2.47 -4.36 -12.17
N GLY A 95 2.70 -5.62 -11.79
CA GLY A 95 3.29 -5.95 -10.51
C GLY A 95 2.32 -5.68 -9.35
N SER A 96 1.01 -5.90 -9.61
CA SER A 96 -0.03 -5.82 -8.57
C SER A 96 0.14 -6.98 -7.61
N LYS A 97 0.15 -6.68 -6.30
CA LYS A 97 0.46 -7.66 -5.25
C LYS A 97 -0.29 -7.39 -3.96
N ILE A 98 -0.47 -8.44 -3.18
CA ILE A 98 -0.95 -8.36 -1.80
C ILE A 98 0.10 -8.97 -0.88
N TYR A 99 0.49 -8.21 0.15
CA TYR A 99 1.41 -8.64 1.19
C TYR A 99 0.69 -8.87 2.51
N SER A 100 1.09 -9.92 3.23
CA SER A 100 0.71 -10.13 4.63
C SER A 100 1.46 -9.15 5.55
N ALA A 101 1.02 -9.05 6.81
CA ALA A 101 1.72 -8.26 7.83
C ALA A 101 3.14 -8.78 8.16
N PHE A 102 3.52 -9.96 7.67
CA PHE A 102 4.87 -10.53 7.73
C PHE A 102 5.71 -10.20 6.47
N GLY A 103 5.17 -9.41 5.54
CA GLY A 103 5.84 -9.11 4.28
C GLY A 103 5.85 -10.25 3.27
N GLU A 104 5.05 -11.30 3.49
CA GLU A 104 4.89 -12.40 2.55
C GLU A 104 3.96 -11.99 1.41
N GLU A 105 4.35 -12.27 0.17
CA GLU A 105 3.49 -12.12 -0.99
C GLU A 105 2.44 -13.23 -0.97
N ILE A 106 1.17 -12.87 -0.75
CA ILE A 106 0.05 -13.81 -0.62
C ILE A 106 -0.86 -13.86 -1.85
N ALA A 107 -0.73 -12.90 -2.74
CA ALA A 107 -1.33 -12.89 -4.07
C ALA A 107 -0.58 -11.91 -4.97
N SER A 108 -0.49 -12.23 -6.26
CA SER A 108 0.08 -11.35 -7.29
C SER A 108 -0.52 -11.65 -8.66
N LEU A 109 -0.31 -10.72 -9.58
CA LEU A 109 -0.52 -10.94 -11.01
C LEU A 109 0.85 -11.02 -11.69
N PRO A 110 1.00 -11.84 -12.72
CA PRO A 110 2.21 -11.86 -13.54
C PRO A 110 2.47 -10.49 -14.17
N ASP A 111 3.75 -10.17 -14.39
CA ASP A 111 4.13 -8.95 -15.08
C ASP A 111 3.53 -8.90 -16.50
N GLU A 112 3.19 -7.69 -16.94
CA GLU A 112 2.63 -7.39 -18.26
C GLU A 112 1.27 -8.03 -18.55
N GLN A 113 0.60 -8.60 -17.54
CA GLN A 113 -0.71 -9.22 -17.68
C GLN A 113 -1.79 -8.45 -16.93
N GLU A 114 -2.91 -8.25 -17.61
CA GLU A 114 -4.16 -7.81 -16.97
C GLU A 114 -4.89 -9.00 -16.39
N GLY A 115 -5.51 -8.82 -15.22
CA GLY A 115 -6.23 -9.91 -14.59
C GLY A 115 -6.80 -9.55 -13.23
N ILE A 116 -7.34 -10.58 -12.58
CA ILE A 116 -7.89 -10.51 -11.23
C ILE A 116 -7.17 -11.56 -10.38
N ALA A 117 -6.60 -11.13 -9.26
CA ALA A 117 -6.09 -12.02 -8.22
C ALA A 117 -6.98 -11.89 -6.98
N THR A 118 -7.35 -13.02 -6.40
CA THR A 118 -8.20 -13.06 -5.20
C THR A 118 -7.53 -13.88 -4.12
N THR A 119 -7.55 -13.35 -2.90
CA THR A 119 -7.08 -14.07 -1.70
C THR A 119 -7.96 -13.74 -0.51
N SER A 120 -7.87 -14.55 0.54
CA SER A 120 -8.58 -14.31 1.80
C SER A 120 -7.64 -13.70 2.82
N LEU A 121 -8.06 -12.59 3.42
CA LEU A 121 -7.35 -11.95 4.52
C LEU A 121 -7.96 -12.37 5.86
N GLN A 122 -7.13 -12.53 6.89
CA GLN A 122 -7.55 -13.04 8.19
C GLN A 122 -7.35 -11.99 9.29
N LEU A 123 -8.40 -11.22 9.61
CA LEU A 123 -8.33 -10.17 10.62
C LEU A 123 -7.94 -10.72 12.00
N GLY A 124 -8.48 -11.90 12.37
CA GLY A 124 -8.11 -12.54 13.64
C GLY A 124 -6.63 -12.93 13.73
N ALA A 125 -5.98 -13.30 12.61
CA ALA A 125 -4.55 -13.58 12.57
C ALA A 125 -3.73 -12.29 12.73
N LEU A 126 -4.16 -11.21 12.08
CA LEU A 126 -3.55 -9.89 12.20
C LEU A 126 -3.60 -9.39 13.67
N ASN A 127 -4.76 -9.50 14.31
CA ASN A 127 -4.93 -9.07 15.70
C ASN A 127 -4.02 -9.87 16.66
N ARG A 128 -3.96 -11.19 16.49
CA ARG A 128 -3.03 -12.03 17.29
C ARG A 128 -1.57 -11.66 17.09
N LEU A 129 -1.15 -11.30 15.87
CA LEU A 129 0.21 -10.80 15.61
C LEU A 129 0.49 -9.52 16.40
N ARG A 130 -0.41 -8.55 16.33
CA ARG A 130 -0.29 -7.25 17.00
C ARG A 130 -0.31 -7.36 18.52
N GLU A 131 -1.06 -8.32 19.06
CA GLU A 131 -1.08 -8.65 20.50
C GLU A 131 0.23 -9.30 20.96
N LYS A 132 0.72 -10.27 20.17
CA LYS A 132 1.94 -11.02 20.50
C LYS A 132 3.21 -10.20 20.33
N PHE A 133 3.22 -9.30 19.35
CA PHE A 133 4.38 -8.45 19.01
C PHE A 133 3.93 -7.00 18.77
N PRO A 134 3.62 -6.25 19.83
CA PRO A 134 2.97 -4.94 19.72
C PRO A 134 3.97 -3.80 19.47
N VAL A 135 4.69 -3.82 18.34
CA VAL A 135 5.74 -2.82 17.98
C VAL A 135 5.23 -1.37 17.98
N TRP A 136 3.95 -1.16 17.77
CA TRP A 136 3.35 0.17 17.80
C TRP A 136 3.41 0.85 19.17
N LYS A 137 3.54 0.06 20.26
CA LYS A 137 3.65 0.58 21.64
C LYS A 137 5.01 1.21 21.92
N ASP A 138 6.04 0.81 21.15
CA ASP A 138 7.41 1.30 21.29
C ASP A 138 7.68 2.50 20.37
N ALA A 139 6.66 2.93 19.62
CA ALA A 139 6.78 4.05 18.70
C ALA A 139 6.71 5.38 19.46
N ASP A 140 7.73 6.22 19.28
CA ASP A 140 7.72 7.58 19.80
C ASP A 140 6.68 8.46 19.09
N GLU A 141 6.13 9.41 19.82
CA GLU A 141 5.36 10.52 19.24
C GLU A 141 6.34 11.58 18.75
N PHE A 142 6.20 12.00 17.48
CA PHE A 142 7.01 13.07 16.91
C PHE A 142 6.18 13.97 16.02
N HIS A 143 6.60 15.21 15.92
CA HIS A 143 6.05 16.23 15.03
C HIS A 143 7.11 16.62 14.01
N LEU A 144 6.71 16.76 12.76
CA LEU A 144 7.52 17.25 11.65
C LEU A 144 7.26 18.72 11.40
#